data_aac73979a53caf5d519e6f934c61f354
#
_entry.id   aac73979a53caf5d519e6f934c61f354
#
_cell.length_a   1.000
_cell.length_b   1.000
_cell.length_c   1.000
_cell.angle_alpha   90.00
_cell.angle_beta   90.00
_cell.angle_gamma   90.00
#
_symmetry.space_group_name_H-M   'P 1'
#
loop_
_entity.id
_entity.type
_entity.pdbx_description
1 polymer ?
#
loop_
_entity_poly.entity_id
_entity_poly.type
_entity_poly.pdbx_seq_one_letter_code
_entity_poly.pdbx_strand_id
1 'polypeptide(L)'
;MQLEANYLRAATQIRSAATQGAVLTVLPEYHLLNWVPKDPGFKEACSKWETYLTRYRDLAKELNINIVPGTIIELHGAGSPEEILLNVAYFIDSTGAIAGRYVKKNLWGAIERDHLTSSAMEAHPVFDTPLGRVGMLICWDLAFPEAWRELIAQGAKMVIIPTFWTLSDCSEKGLAVNPRAEALFLDSMLTARCFENTCGELSCFFLA
;
A
#
# COMPACT_ATOMS: atom_id res chain seq x y z
N MET A 1 4.11 -2.11 20.65
CA MET A 1 4.35 -1.93 19.20
C MET A 1 5.06 -0.61 18.91
N GLN A 2 5.86 -0.52 17.83
CA GLN A 2 6.81 0.57 17.60
C GLN A 2 6.28 1.64 16.60
N LEU A 3 4.99 1.97 16.66
CA LEU A 3 4.36 2.93 15.73
C LEU A 3 5.15 4.24 15.63
N GLU A 4 5.48 4.85 16.76
CA GLU A 4 6.19 6.12 16.79
C GLU A 4 7.59 6.02 16.17
N ALA A 5 8.34 4.98 16.50
CA ALA A 5 9.67 4.78 15.92
C ALA A 5 9.61 4.52 14.40
N ASN A 6 8.61 3.78 13.94
CA ASN A 6 8.40 3.51 12.52
C ASN A 6 8.00 4.79 11.76
N TYR A 7 7.07 5.58 12.32
CA TYR A 7 6.72 6.88 11.76
C TYR A 7 7.93 7.82 11.66
N LEU A 8 8.72 7.96 12.73
CA LEU A 8 9.89 8.83 12.73
C LEU A 8 10.92 8.41 11.68
N ARG A 9 11.14 7.11 11.51
CA ARG A 9 11.99 6.57 10.44
C ARG A 9 11.45 6.94 9.06
N ALA A 10 10.16 6.70 8.82
CA ALA A 10 9.48 7.04 7.58
C ALA A 10 9.57 8.55 7.29
N ALA A 11 9.26 9.40 8.27
CA ALA A 11 9.35 10.85 8.14
C ALA A 11 10.78 11.31 7.80
N THR A 12 11.80 10.69 8.37
CA THR A 12 13.20 10.98 8.05
C THR A 12 13.52 10.66 6.59
N GLN A 13 13.07 9.52 6.08
CA GLN A 13 13.28 9.14 4.67
C GLN A 13 12.52 10.08 3.72
N ILE A 14 11.29 10.44 4.06
CA ILE A 14 10.49 11.40 3.26
C ILE A 14 11.18 12.77 3.20
N ARG A 15 11.68 13.28 4.35
CA ARG A 15 12.44 14.54 4.39
C ARG A 15 13.70 14.47 3.53
N SER A 16 14.44 13.37 3.61
CA SER A 16 15.61 13.14 2.79
C SER A 16 15.27 13.13 1.28
N ALA A 17 14.19 12.45 0.89
CA ALA A 17 13.75 12.44 -0.50
C ALA A 17 13.32 13.86 -0.98
N ALA A 18 12.58 14.59 -0.16
CA ALA A 18 12.19 15.97 -0.47
C ALA A 18 13.39 16.88 -0.68
N THR A 19 14.43 16.78 0.15
CA THR A 19 15.67 17.57 -0.03
C THR A 19 16.44 17.19 -1.30
N GLN A 20 16.21 16.01 -1.85
CA GLN A 20 16.79 15.56 -3.11
C GLN A 20 15.91 15.89 -4.33
N GLY A 21 14.82 16.64 -4.14
CA GLY A 21 13.94 17.08 -5.20
C GLY A 21 12.87 16.07 -5.62
N ALA A 22 12.62 15.04 -4.82
CA ALA A 22 11.52 14.12 -5.09
C ALA A 22 10.17 14.88 -5.03
N VAL A 23 9.27 14.60 -5.97
CA VAL A 23 7.91 15.15 -6.02
C VAL A 23 6.85 14.20 -5.44
N LEU A 24 7.23 12.95 -5.25
CA LEU A 24 6.40 11.90 -4.67
C LEU A 24 7.29 10.94 -3.88
N THR A 25 6.81 10.53 -2.71
CA THR A 25 7.36 9.40 -1.96
C THR A 25 6.31 8.33 -1.77
N VAL A 26 6.72 7.07 -1.92
CA VAL A 26 5.87 5.90 -1.66
C VAL A 26 6.56 5.03 -0.63
N LEU A 27 5.87 4.71 0.45
CA LEU A 27 6.33 3.78 1.47
C LEU A 27 5.73 2.39 1.23
N PRO A 28 6.36 1.32 1.74
CA PRO A 28 5.83 -0.03 1.57
C PRO A 28 4.57 -0.29 2.40
N GLU A 29 3.84 -1.34 2.02
CA GLU A 29 2.75 -1.89 2.82
C GLU A 29 3.27 -2.26 4.23
N TYR A 30 2.43 -2.10 5.25
CA TYR A 30 2.72 -2.43 6.67
C TYR A 30 3.93 -1.70 7.30
N HIS A 31 4.48 -0.67 6.67
CA HIS A 31 5.68 0.03 7.18
C HIS A 31 5.47 0.65 8.58
N LEU A 32 4.25 1.11 8.86
CA LEU A 32 3.92 1.76 10.13
C LEU A 32 3.69 0.73 11.24
N LEU A 33 3.04 -0.37 10.90
CA LEU A 33 2.66 -1.43 11.82
C LEU A 33 2.85 -2.78 11.13
N ASN A 34 3.81 -3.58 11.59
CA ASN A 34 4.03 -4.93 11.08
C ASN A 34 2.74 -5.74 11.12
N TRP A 35 2.57 -6.63 10.14
CA TRP A 35 1.42 -7.52 10.06
C TRP A 35 1.52 -8.63 11.12
N VAL A 36 1.05 -8.36 12.34
CA VAL A 36 1.06 -9.26 13.49
C VAL A 36 -0.32 -9.31 14.17
N PRO A 37 -1.39 -9.72 13.46
CA PRO A 37 -2.76 -9.58 13.94
C PRO A 37 -3.07 -10.37 15.22
N LYS A 38 -2.22 -11.34 15.58
CA LYS A 38 -2.34 -12.13 16.81
C LYS A 38 -1.67 -11.48 18.03
N ASP A 39 -0.92 -10.38 17.85
CA ASP A 39 -0.35 -9.65 18.97
C ASP A 39 -1.47 -8.93 19.76
N PRO A 40 -1.54 -9.08 21.10
CA PRO A 40 -2.61 -8.46 21.91
C PRO A 40 -2.74 -6.94 21.76
N GLY A 41 -1.63 -6.25 21.47
CA GLY A 41 -1.62 -4.80 21.26
C GLY A 41 -1.92 -4.36 19.83
N PHE A 42 -2.17 -5.29 18.88
CA PHE A 42 -2.33 -4.97 17.46
C PHE A 42 -3.53 -4.07 17.22
N LYS A 43 -4.70 -4.40 17.72
CA LYS A 43 -5.93 -3.60 17.53
C LYS A 43 -5.82 -2.21 18.18
N GLU A 44 -5.21 -2.11 19.34
CA GLU A 44 -4.94 -0.81 19.97
C GLU A 44 -4.03 0.06 19.10
N ALA A 45 -3.02 -0.53 18.48
CA ALA A 45 -2.17 0.18 17.55
C ALA A 45 -2.94 0.61 16.29
N CYS A 46 -3.80 -0.26 15.74
CA CYS A 46 -4.64 0.06 14.58
C CYS A 46 -5.63 1.20 14.90
N SER A 47 -6.14 1.33 16.13
CA SER A 47 -7.06 2.41 16.50
C SER A 47 -6.43 3.82 16.42
N LYS A 48 -5.10 3.92 16.31
CA LYS A 48 -4.36 5.19 16.18
C LYS A 48 -4.19 5.66 14.73
N TRP A 49 -4.84 5.01 13.78
CA TRP A 49 -4.67 5.26 12.35
C TRP A 49 -4.89 6.72 11.93
N GLU A 50 -5.93 7.39 12.43
CA GLU A 50 -6.23 8.80 12.14
C GLU A 50 -5.09 9.74 12.58
N THR A 51 -4.50 9.45 13.74
CA THR A 51 -3.37 10.24 14.26
C THR A 51 -2.20 10.20 13.28
N TYR A 52 -1.82 9.03 12.79
CA TYR A 52 -0.69 8.91 11.87
C TYR A 52 -1.04 9.39 10.46
N LEU A 53 -2.27 9.20 9.99
CA LEU A 53 -2.72 9.77 8.72
C LEU A 53 -2.63 11.30 8.76
N THR A 54 -3.08 11.92 9.84
CA THR A 54 -2.99 13.38 10.03
C THR A 54 -1.52 13.84 9.99
N ARG A 55 -0.63 13.14 10.67
CA ARG A 55 0.81 13.47 10.67
C ARG A 55 1.46 13.37 9.29
N TYR A 56 1.05 12.39 8.46
CA TYR A 56 1.53 12.33 7.06
C TYR A 56 0.97 13.47 6.21
N ARG A 57 -0.27 13.89 6.44
CA ARG A 57 -0.85 15.06 5.78
C ARG A 57 -0.12 16.34 6.13
N ASP A 58 0.20 16.53 7.40
CA ASP A 58 0.99 17.68 7.87
C ASP A 58 2.40 17.66 7.27
N LEU A 59 3.03 16.49 7.21
CA LEU A 59 4.35 16.31 6.61
C LEU A 59 4.36 16.60 5.11
N ALA A 60 3.34 16.16 4.37
CA ALA A 60 3.18 16.44 2.95
C ALA A 60 3.10 17.96 2.69
N LYS A 61 2.29 18.65 3.48
CA LYS A 61 2.14 20.11 3.43
C LYS A 61 3.43 20.83 3.83
N GLU A 62 4.08 20.40 4.90
CA GLU A 62 5.33 21.00 5.39
C GLU A 62 6.43 20.95 4.33
N LEU A 63 6.56 19.80 3.66
CA LEU A 63 7.64 19.57 2.69
C LEU A 63 7.25 19.89 1.24
N ASN A 64 5.99 20.27 1.00
CA ASN A 64 5.42 20.50 -0.33
C ASN A 64 5.68 19.31 -1.28
N ILE A 65 5.43 18.08 -0.80
CA ILE A 65 5.65 16.81 -1.51
C ILE A 65 4.41 15.93 -1.45
N ASN A 66 4.14 15.19 -2.53
CA ASN A 66 3.09 14.17 -2.48
C ASN A 66 3.59 12.95 -1.72
N ILE A 67 2.73 12.33 -0.92
CA ILE A 67 3.08 11.16 -0.10
C ILE A 67 2.02 10.07 -0.27
N VAL A 68 2.48 8.86 -0.59
CA VAL A 68 1.72 7.62 -0.36
C VAL A 68 2.37 6.93 0.84
N PRO A 69 1.75 7.01 2.03
CA PRO A 69 2.35 6.47 3.26
C PRO A 69 2.24 4.93 3.32
N GLY A 70 2.54 4.26 2.21
CA GLY A 70 2.35 2.82 2.09
C GLY A 70 0.92 2.42 2.38
N THR A 71 0.73 1.54 3.38
CA THR A 71 -0.61 1.28 3.90
C THR A 71 -0.73 1.55 5.40
N ILE A 72 -1.93 1.90 5.80
CA ILE A 72 -2.33 2.06 7.21
C ILE A 72 -3.44 1.05 7.49
N ILE A 73 -3.33 0.29 8.58
CA ILE A 73 -4.41 -0.57 9.04
C ILE A 73 -5.37 0.25 9.87
N GLU A 74 -6.59 0.41 9.36
CA GLU A 74 -7.66 1.15 10.04
C GLU A 74 -8.52 0.20 10.87
N LEU A 75 -8.78 0.54 12.11
CA LEU A 75 -9.76 -0.12 12.97
C LEU A 75 -11.03 0.73 13.03
N HIS A 76 -12.14 0.16 12.59
CA HIS A 76 -13.46 0.78 12.68
C HIS A 76 -14.38 -0.03 13.58
N GLY A 77 -15.35 0.63 14.24
CA GLY A 77 -16.35 -0.01 15.09
C GLY A 77 -15.75 -0.73 16.30
N ALA A 78 -14.63 -0.25 16.86
CA ALA A 78 -13.92 -0.89 17.96
C ALA A 78 -14.86 -1.32 19.09
N GLY A 79 -14.82 -2.61 19.47
CA GLY A 79 -15.63 -3.18 20.54
C GLY A 79 -17.11 -3.40 20.19
N SER A 80 -17.54 -3.17 18.95
CA SER A 80 -18.89 -3.44 18.48
C SER A 80 -18.94 -4.70 17.60
N PRO A 81 -20.15 -5.26 17.30
CA PRO A 81 -20.30 -6.34 16.36
C PRO A 81 -19.88 -5.99 14.92
N GLU A 82 -19.82 -4.70 14.59
CA GLU A 82 -19.40 -4.17 13.29
C GLU A 82 -17.89 -3.86 13.25
N GLU A 83 -17.13 -4.34 14.21
CA GLU A 83 -15.67 -4.14 14.24
C GLU A 83 -15.01 -4.75 13.00
N ILE A 84 -14.31 -3.90 12.23
CA ILE A 84 -13.57 -4.31 11.04
C ILE A 84 -12.16 -3.71 11.02
N LEU A 85 -11.25 -4.42 10.38
CA LEU A 85 -9.92 -3.93 10.04
C LEU A 85 -9.81 -3.80 8.51
N LEU A 86 -9.31 -2.66 8.05
CA LEU A 86 -9.09 -2.37 6.64
C LEU A 86 -7.60 -2.12 6.38
N ASN A 87 -7.07 -2.67 5.30
CA ASN A 87 -5.73 -2.34 4.81
C ASN A 87 -5.87 -1.26 3.74
N VAL A 88 -5.42 -0.04 4.03
CA VAL A 88 -5.76 1.15 3.25
C VAL A 88 -4.52 1.90 2.78
N ALA A 89 -4.46 2.17 1.48
CA ALA A 89 -3.50 3.08 0.88
C ALA A 89 -4.13 4.46 0.62
N TYR A 90 -3.36 5.51 0.82
CA TYR A 90 -3.75 6.90 0.59
C TYR A 90 -2.81 7.58 -0.39
N PHE A 91 -3.35 8.44 -1.25
CA PHE A 91 -2.56 9.45 -1.95
C PHE A 91 -2.82 10.80 -1.28
N ILE A 92 -1.79 11.34 -0.65
CA ILE A 92 -1.80 12.66 0.00
C ILE A 92 -1.06 13.61 -0.90
N ASP A 93 -1.71 14.68 -1.36
CA ASP A 93 -1.06 15.68 -2.19
C ASP A 93 -0.17 16.63 -1.37
N SER A 94 0.62 17.45 -2.06
CA SER A 94 1.55 18.40 -1.45
C SER A 94 0.89 19.51 -0.61
N THR A 95 -0.44 19.64 -0.65
CA THR A 95 -1.21 20.54 0.22
C THR A 95 -1.66 19.86 1.52
N GLY A 96 -1.44 18.55 1.63
CA GLY A 96 -1.93 17.71 2.72
C GLY A 96 -3.37 17.23 2.52
N ALA A 97 -3.97 17.46 1.35
CA ALA A 97 -5.28 16.92 1.02
C ALA A 97 -5.18 15.44 0.60
N ILE A 98 -6.20 14.66 0.94
CA ILE A 98 -6.32 13.26 0.49
C ILE A 98 -6.94 13.29 -0.90
N ALA A 99 -6.12 13.06 -1.93
CA ALA A 99 -6.56 12.97 -3.31
C ALA A 99 -7.08 11.57 -3.66
N GLY A 100 -6.65 10.53 -2.95
CA GLY A 100 -7.09 9.16 -3.17
C GLY A 100 -7.07 8.30 -1.92
N ARG A 101 -8.02 7.35 -1.83
CA ARG A 101 -8.10 6.31 -0.81
C ARG A 101 -8.49 4.99 -1.46
N TYR A 102 -7.72 3.95 -1.20
CA TYR A 102 -7.96 2.60 -1.72
C TYR A 102 -7.90 1.58 -0.59
N VAL A 103 -8.92 0.73 -0.48
CA VAL A 103 -8.94 -0.41 0.44
C VAL A 103 -8.55 -1.67 -0.33
N LYS A 104 -7.63 -2.45 0.21
CA LYS A 104 -7.14 -3.70 -0.40
C LYS A 104 -8.29 -4.61 -0.77
N LYS A 105 -8.35 -5.00 -2.04
CA LYS A 105 -9.41 -5.85 -2.59
C LYS A 105 -9.04 -7.33 -2.50
N ASN A 106 -7.85 -7.68 -2.96
CA ASN A 106 -7.41 -9.06 -3.01
C ASN A 106 -6.53 -9.38 -1.78
N LEU A 107 -7.14 -9.97 -0.76
CA LEU A 107 -6.45 -10.34 0.47
C LEU A 107 -5.57 -11.57 0.24
N TRP A 108 -4.33 -11.50 0.72
CA TRP A 108 -3.35 -12.58 0.56
C TRP A 108 -3.40 -13.58 1.71
N GLY A 109 -3.39 -14.87 1.34
CA GLY A 109 -3.31 -15.96 2.31
C GLY A 109 -4.51 -16.04 3.26
N ALA A 110 -4.47 -17.01 4.17
CA ALA A 110 -5.53 -17.21 5.16
C ALA A 110 -5.50 -16.09 6.22
N ILE A 111 -4.30 -15.66 6.65
CA ILE A 111 -4.16 -14.71 7.77
C ILE A 111 -4.77 -13.35 7.44
N GLU A 112 -4.59 -12.82 6.23
CA GLU A 112 -5.28 -11.57 5.86
C GLU A 112 -6.79 -11.77 5.78
N ARG A 113 -7.25 -12.85 5.14
CA ARG A 113 -8.69 -13.14 5.00
C ARG A 113 -9.41 -13.37 6.33
N ASP A 114 -8.70 -13.87 7.33
CA ASP A 114 -9.27 -14.11 8.66
C ASP A 114 -9.38 -12.84 9.52
N HIS A 115 -8.66 -11.76 9.16
CA HIS A 115 -8.54 -10.56 10.00
C HIS A 115 -8.94 -9.27 9.31
N LEU A 116 -8.81 -9.16 7.99
CA LEU A 116 -9.11 -7.95 7.23
C LEU A 116 -10.44 -8.06 6.50
N THR A 117 -11.10 -6.93 6.32
CA THR A 117 -12.26 -6.80 5.45
C THR A 117 -11.81 -6.28 4.08
N SER A 118 -12.19 -7.02 3.03
CA SER A 118 -11.89 -6.67 1.64
C SER A 118 -12.91 -5.68 1.08
N SER A 119 -12.47 -4.83 0.14
CA SER A 119 -13.37 -4.03 -0.71
C SER A 119 -13.88 -4.78 -1.96
N ALA A 120 -13.97 -6.10 -1.92
CA ALA A 120 -14.18 -6.97 -3.08
C ALA A 120 -15.34 -6.60 -4.00
N MET A 121 -16.39 -5.96 -3.47
CA MET A 121 -17.57 -5.54 -4.24
C MET A 121 -17.45 -4.13 -4.83
N GLU A 122 -16.41 -3.37 -4.47
CA GLU A 122 -16.19 -2.02 -4.98
C GLU A 122 -15.31 -2.06 -6.24
N ALA A 123 -15.52 -1.10 -7.14
CA ALA A 123 -14.62 -0.90 -8.27
C ALA A 123 -13.24 -0.40 -7.81
N HIS A 124 -12.17 -0.71 -8.54
CA HIS A 124 -10.88 -0.08 -8.31
C HIS A 124 -10.95 1.39 -8.73
N PRO A 125 -10.77 2.35 -7.81
CA PRO A 125 -10.93 3.76 -8.13
C PRO A 125 -9.65 4.34 -8.77
N VAL A 126 -9.85 5.33 -9.64
CA VAL A 126 -8.80 6.18 -10.18
C VAL A 126 -8.94 7.58 -9.61
N PHE A 127 -7.85 8.22 -9.30
CA PHE A 127 -7.80 9.52 -8.66
C PHE A 127 -7.13 10.55 -9.57
N ASP A 128 -7.72 11.75 -9.66
CA ASP A 128 -7.06 12.89 -10.25
C ASP A 128 -6.10 13.49 -9.21
N THR A 129 -4.82 13.53 -9.56
CA THR A 129 -3.74 14.00 -8.68
C THR A 129 -2.91 15.06 -9.39
N PRO A 130 -2.06 15.82 -8.67
CA PRO A 130 -1.11 16.74 -9.31
C PRO A 130 -0.14 16.04 -10.29
N LEU A 131 0.01 14.73 -10.21
CA LEU A 131 0.85 13.92 -11.09
C LEU A 131 0.06 13.29 -12.26
N GLY A 132 -1.21 13.64 -12.43
CA GLY A 132 -2.13 13.07 -13.39
C GLY A 132 -3.04 12.01 -12.79
N ARG A 133 -3.67 11.21 -13.64
CA ARG A 133 -4.58 10.13 -13.21
C ARG A 133 -3.80 8.94 -12.68
N VAL A 134 -4.04 8.62 -11.41
CA VAL A 134 -3.35 7.56 -10.67
C VAL A 134 -4.36 6.49 -10.23
N GLY A 135 -4.02 5.22 -10.50
CA GLY A 135 -4.64 4.07 -9.87
C GLY A 135 -3.82 3.61 -8.68
N MET A 136 -4.46 3.00 -7.69
CA MET A 136 -3.77 2.41 -6.54
C MET A 136 -4.16 0.94 -6.39
N LEU A 137 -3.18 0.10 -6.14
CA LEU A 137 -3.30 -1.31 -5.77
C LEU A 137 -2.48 -1.55 -4.51
N ILE A 138 -2.70 -2.67 -3.82
CA ILE A 138 -1.91 -3.05 -2.66
C ILE A 138 -1.42 -4.49 -2.84
N CYS A 139 -0.09 -4.66 -2.91
CA CYS A 139 0.59 -5.95 -2.84
C CYS A 139 -0.02 -7.02 -3.77
N TRP A 140 -0.71 -8.02 -3.21
CA TRP A 140 -1.30 -9.14 -3.95
C TRP A 140 -2.28 -8.73 -5.05
N ASP A 141 -2.86 -7.52 -5.01
CA ASP A 141 -3.71 -7.00 -6.08
C ASP A 141 -2.98 -6.98 -7.44
N LEU A 142 -1.65 -6.84 -7.43
CA LEU A 142 -0.85 -6.81 -8.66
C LEU A 142 -0.95 -8.10 -9.49
N ALA A 143 -1.26 -9.23 -8.85
CA ALA A 143 -1.39 -10.52 -9.51
C ALA A 143 -2.63 -10.62 -10.41
N PHE A 144 -3.61 -9.73 -10.24
CA PHE A 144 -4.91 -9.78 -10.90
C PHE A 144 -4.95 -8.84 -12.12
N PRO A 145 -4.90 -9.35 -13.36
CA PRO A 145 -4.93 -8.51 -14.56
C PRO A 145 -6.19 -7.67 -14.65
N GLU A 146 -7.30 -8.15 -14.09
CA GLU A 146 -8.58 -7.44 -14.04
C GLU A 146 -8.47 -6.12 -13.29
N ALA A 147 -7.71 -6.08 -12.19
CA ALA A 147 -7.48 -4.86 -11.41
C ALA A 147 -6.79 -3.78 -12.27
N TRP A 148 -5.79 -4.16 -13.03
CA TRP A 148 -5.09 -3.26 -13.93
C TRP A 148 -5.99 -2.76 -15.05
N ARG A 149 -6.74 -3.66 -15.72
CA ARG A 149 -7.64 -3.30 -16.81
C ARG A 149 -8.73 -2.34 -16.37
N GLU A 150 -9.27 -2.53 -15.17
CA GLU A 150 -10.26 -1.64 -14.57
C GLU A 150 -9.70 -0.23 -14.34
N LEU A 151 -8.47 -0.09 -13.83
CA LEU A 151 -7.80 1.18 -13.67
C LEU A 151 -7.49 1.86 -15.01
N ILE A 152 -6.97 1.11 -15.98
CA ILE A 152 -6.62 1.64 -17.31
C ILE A 152 -7.86 2.07 -18.09
N ALA A 153 -8.95 1.32 -18.00
CA ALA A 153 -10.22 1.69 -18.62
C ALA A 153 -10.76 3.03 -18.09
N GLN A 154 -10.44 3.39 -16.85
CA GLN A 154 -10.78 4.67 -16.26
C GLN A 154 -9.74 5.78 -16.55
N GLY A 155 -8.69 5.46 -17.30
CA GLY A 155 -7.69 6.42 -17.77
C GLY A 155 -6.49 6.59 -16.84
N ALA A 156 -6.22 5.67 -15.92
CA ALA A 156 -4.99 5.68 -15.13
C ALA A 156 -3.77 5.64 -16.05
N LYS A 157 -2.78 6.48 -15.76
CA LYS A 157 -1.49 6.54 -16.47
C LYS A 157 -0.33 6.07 -15.60
N MET A 158 -0.56 6.04 -14.30
CA MET A 158 0.36 5.54 -13.28
C MET A 158 -0.42 4.65 -12.32
N VAL A 159 0.17 3.53 -11.92
CA VAL A 159 -0.36 2.66 -10.86
C VAL A 159 0.65 2.61 -9.72
N ILE A 160 0.22 2.95 -8.51
CA ILE A 160 1.06 2.94 -7.31
C ILE A 160 0.69 1.73 -6.46
N ILE A 161 1.70 0.94 -6.08
CA ILE A 161 1.49 -0.37 -5.43
C ILE A 161 2.37 -0.51 -4.19
N PRO A 162 1.95 0.02 -3.03
CA PRO A 162 2.60 -0.30 -1.77
C PRO A 162 2.57 -1.81 -1.53
N THR A 163 3.73 -2.40 -1.26
CA THR A 163 3.87 -3.85 -1.21
C THR A 163 4.76 -4.30 -0.05
N PHE A 164 4.31 -5.32 0.66
CA PHE A 164 5.13 -6.15 1.54
C PHE A 164 5.15 -7.55 0.96
N TRP A 165 6.29 -7.98 0.41
CA TRP A 165 6.43 -9.27 -0.24
C TRP A 165 7.80 -9.85 0.06
N THR A 166 7.82 -11.05 0.61
CA THR A 166 9.08 -11.73 0.84
C THR A 166 9.41 -12.65 -0.34
N LEU A 167 10.69 -12.76 -0.68
CA LEU A 167 11.10 -13.65 -1.77
C LEU A 167 11.02 -15.14 -1.41
N SER A 168 10.58 -15.44 -0.19
CA SER A 168 10.40 -16.79 0.37
C SER A 168 8.94 -17.16 0.65
N ASP A 169 7.97 -16.39 0.16
CA ASP A 169 6.53 -16.64 0.39
C ASP A 169 6.01 -17.93 -0.26
N CYS A 170 6.75 -18.45 -1.21
CA CYS A 170 6.49 -19.74 -1.82
C CYS A 170 6.69 -20.90 -0.82
N SER A 171 5.98 -22.02 -1.01
CA SER A 171 6.16 -23.20 -0.16
C SER A 171 7.59 -23.75 -0.24
N GLU A 172 8.05 -24.45 0.81
CA GLU A 172 9.37 -25.12 0.82
C GLU A 172 9.56 -26.02 -0.41
N LYS A 173 8.53 -26.76 -0.84
CA LYS A 173 8.58 -27.57 -2.05
C LYS A 173 8.74 -26.71 -3.32
N GLY A 174 8.07 -25.58 -3.38
CA GLY A 174 8.20 -24.62 -4.49
C GLY A 174 9.59 -24.02 -4.55
N LEU A 175 10.14 -23.60 -3.40
CA LEU A 175 11.50 -23.06 -3.29
C LEU A 175 12.57 -24.11 -3.65
N ALA A 176 12.35 -25.38 -3.30
CA ALA A 176 13.25 -26.47 -3.69
C ALA A 176 13.30 -26.70 -5.21
N VAL A 177 12.19 -26.42 -5.92
CA VAL A 177 12.12 -26.51 -7.39
C VAL A 177 12.68 -25.26 -8.05
N ASN A 178 12.29 -24.09 -7.56
CA ASN A 178 12.79 -22.81 -8.06
C ASN A 178 12.93 -21.80 -6.90
N PRO A 179 14.14 -21.60 -6.38
CA PRO A 179 14.41 -20.66 -5.28
C PRO A 179 14.19 -19.18 -5.65
N ARG A 180 13.97 -18.87 -6.94
CA ARG A 180 13.69 -17.53 -7.44
C ARG A 180 12.24 -17.37 -7.94
N ALA A 181 11.34 -18.26 -7.54
CA ALA A 181 9.96 -18.26 -8.03
C ALA A 181 9.25 -16.91 -7.77
N GLU A 182 9.37 -16.38 -6.56
CA GLU A 182 8.76 -15.11 -6.19
C GLU A 182 9.36 -13.91 -6.96
N ALA A 183 10.68 -13.83 -7.05
CA ALA A 183 11.34 -12.78 -7.82
C ALA A 183 10.94 -12.84 -9.31
N LEU A 184 10.93 -14.05 -9.88
CA LEU A 184 10.52 -14.25 -11.28
C LEU A 184 9.05 -13.86 -11.50
N PHE A 185 8.16 -14.20 -10.55
CA PHE A 185 6.76 -13.81 -10.62
C PHE A 185 6.61 -12.28 -10.60
N LEU A 186 7.24 -11.60 -9.65
CA LEU A 186 7.17 -10.14 -9.50
C LEU A 186 7.71 -9.44 -10.75
N ASP A 187 8.92 -9.76 -11.19
CA ASP A 187 9.54 -9.17 -12.38
C ASP A 187 8.67 -9.36 -13.63
N SER A 188 8.12 -10.57 -13.80
CA SER A 188 7.28 -10.90 -14.96
C SER A 188 5.95 -10.15 -14.92
N MET A 189 5.28 -10.11 -13.76
CA MET A 189 3.99 -9.45 -13.63
C MET A 189 4.12 -7.94 -13.83
N LEU A 190 5.04 -7.29 -13.14
CA LEU A 190 5.24 -5.84 -13.26
C LEU A 190 5.56 -5.44 -14.69
N THR A 191 6.53 -6.12 -15.31
CA THR A 191 6.90 -5.88 -16.71
C THR A 191 5.72 -6.08 -17.66
N ALA A 192 5.00 -7.20 -17.54
CA ALA A 192 3.87 -7.50 -18.41
C ALA A 192 2.74 -6.48 -18.26
N ARG A 193 2.39 -6.11 -17.02
CA ARG A 193 1.31 -5.14 -16.76
C ARG A 193 1.61 -3.77 -17.33
N CYS A 194 2.84 -3.28 -17.17
CA CYS A 194 3.24 -2.00 -17.76
C CYS A 194 3.24 -2.04 -19.27
N PHE A 195 3.80 -3.09 -19.85
CA PHE A 195 3.92 -3.24 -21.30
C PHE A 195 2.54 -3.39 -21.98
N GLU A 196 1.69 -4.31 -21.52
CA GLU A 196 0.38 -4.57 -22.13
C GLU A 196 -0.60 -3.41 -22.00
N ASN A 197 -0.46 -2.59 -20.94
CA ASN A 197 -1.36 -1.47 -20.65
C ASN A 197 -0.77 -0.10 -21.03
N THR A 198 0.48 -0.04 -21.49
CA THR A 198 1.17 1.23 -21.82
C THR A 198 1.09 2.27 -20.71
N CYS A 199 1.27 1.84 -19.47
CA CYS A 199 1.25 2.69 -18.28
C CYS A 199 2.60 2.62 -17.56
N GLY A 200 2.87 3.64 -16.72
CA GLY A 200 3.93 3.59 -15.72
C GLY A 200 3.44 2.94 -14.43
N GLU A 201 4.35 2.28 -13.73
CA GLU A 201 4.10 1.84 -12.36
C GLU A 201 5.13 2.45 -11.41
N LEU A 202 4.72 2.60 -10.15
CA LEU A 202 5.60 2.90 -9.04
C LEU A 202 5.30 1.91 -7.91
N SER A 203 6.08 0.85 -7.86
CA SER A 203 5.99 -0.14 -6.80
C SER A 203 7.05 0.14 -5.75
N CYS A 204 6.66 0.15 -4.49
CA CYS A 204 7.56 0.19 -3.36
C CYS A 204 7.47 -1.13 -2.61
N PHE A 205 8.54 -1.91 -2.66
CA PHE A 205 8.64 -3.20 -2.00
C PHE A 205 9.44 -3.09 -0.71
N PHE A 206 8.96 -3.76 0.32
CA PHE A 206 9.80 -4.21 1.41
C PHE A 206 10.20 -5.65 1.06
N LEU A 207 11.43 -5.82 0.59
CA LEU A 207 12.02 -7.13 0.34
C LEU A 207 12.75 -7.55 1.62
N ALA A 208 12.23 -8.55 2.32
CA ALA A 208 12.85 -9.19 3.49
C ALA A 208 13.55 -10.50 3.08
#